data_fdd45c304bfaa4ac238b3ad28e5d619e
#
_entry.id   fdd45c304bfaa4ac238b3ad28e5d619e
#
_cell.length_a   1.000
_cell.length_b   1.000
_cell.length_c   1.000
_cell.angle_alpha   90.00
_cell.angle_beta   90.00
_cell.angle_gamma   90.00
#
_symmetry.space_group_name_H-M   'P 1'
#
loop_
_entity.id
_entity.type
_entity.pdbx_description
1 polymer ?
#
loop_
_entity_poly.entity_id
_entity_poly.type
_entity_poly.pdbx_seq_one_letter_code
_entity_poly.pdbx_strand_id
1 'polypeptide(L)'
;MNNIRIGIRLGAAFGFMALLVMFMVLIGIVKINALGNTNDEISGSLYSKASTSLSLRYYTSDMSRLARNSILLSDVTRREKAISDYRVERHEVDSLIGVIGKQVNTPQGTEIFTRLKARSELFLPFIDEVVALAQQGKSDEATRLLFGPRYQTQGDFMASLKEMQTFQETRMNTAAASARKERSAALMMLM
;
A
#
# COMPACT_ATOMS: atom_id res chain seq x y z
N MET A 1 26.40 -22.13 62.27
CA MET A 1 25.78 -21.59 61.02
C MET A 1 24.35 -21.16 61.28
N ASN A 2 24.17 -19.89 61.18
CA ASN A 2 22.95 -19.12 60.86
C ASN A 2 21.90 -18.95 61.99
N ASN A 3 22.17 -17.99 62.84
CA ASN A 3 21.13 -17.30 63.67
C ASN A 3 20.59 -16.07 62.93
N ILE A 4 20.18 -16.20 61.66
CA ILE A 4 19.40 -15.14 61.02
C ILE A 4 17.97 -15.26 61.54
N ARG A 5 17.47 -14.19 62.21
CA ARG A 5 16.12 -14.16 62.78
C ARG A 5 15.09 -14.49 61.69
N ILE A 6 14.10 -15.32 62.04
CA ILE A 6 13.05 -15.80 61.10
C ILE A 6 12.40 -14.66 60.34
N GLY A 7 12.23 -13.49 61.01
CA GLY A 7 11.67 -12.30 60.36
C GLY A 7 12.52 -11.76 59.18
N ILE A 8 13.88 -11.83 59.29
CA ILE A 8 14.76 -11.38 58.19
C ILE A 8 14.69 -12.29 57.01
N ARG A 9 14.61 -13.64 57.26
CA ARG A 9 14.44 -14.63 56.17
C ARG A 9 13.10 -14.47 55.46
N LEU A 10 12.02 -14.24 56.22
CA LEU A 10 10.70 -14.00 55.67
C LEU A 10 10.63 -12.69 54.86
N GLY A 11 11.20 -11.61 55.42
CA GLY A 11 11.29 -10.32 54.72
C GLY A 11 12.11 -10.39 53.43
N ALA A 12 13.25 -11.15 53.45
CA ALA A 12 14.04 -11.34 52.22
C ALA A 12 13.29 -12.17 51.17
N ALA A 13 12.54 -13.20 51.54
CA ALA A 13 11.74 -13.99 50.63
C ALA A 13 10.61 -13.18 50.01
N PHE A 14 9.86 -12.39 50.81
CA PHE A 14 8.82 -11.50 50.28
C PHE A 14 9.39 -10.37 49.45
N GLY A 15 10.53 -9.78 49.83
CA GLY A 15 11.22 -8.76 49.04
C GLY A 15 11.67 -9.29 47.68
N PHE A 16 12.23 -10.49 47.65
CA PHE A 16 12.61 -11.13 46.39
C PHE A 16 11.40 -11.43 45.51
N MET A 17 10.30 -11.91 46.10
CA MET A 17 9.05 -12.17 45.36
C MET A 17 8.45 -10.87 44.80
N ALA A 18 8.47 -9.79 45.57
CA ALA A 18 8.01 -8.46 45.09
C ALA A 18 8.87 -7.93 43.93
N LEU A 19 10.20 -8.13 44.00
CA LEU A 19 11.11 -7.77 42.91
C LEU A 19 10.83 -8.58 41.63
N LEU A 20 10.57 -9.89 41.75
CA LEU A 20 10.21 -10.74 40.61
C LEU A 20 8.90 -10.27 39.96
N VAL A 21 7.87 -9.96 40.76
CA VAL A 21 6.60 -9.42 40.25
C VAL A 21 6.81 -8.10 39.55
N MET A 22 7.58 -7.17 40.15
CA MET A 22 7.90 -5.89 39.54
C MET A 22 8.64 -6.07 38.21
N PHE A 23 9.59 -6.98 38.14
CA PHE A 23 10.33 -7.30 36.91
C PHE A 23 9.41 -7.86 35.81
N MET A 24 8.49 -8.79 36.17
CA MET A 24 7.48 -9.30 35.22
C MET A 24 6.56 -8.19 34.71
N VAL A 25 6.11 -7.28 35.57
CA VAL A 25 5.27 -6.15 35.17
C VAL A 25 6.01 -5.24 34.19
N LEU A 26 7.28 -4.93 34.45
CA LEU A 26 8.09 -4.11 33.54
C LEU A 26 8.26 -4.76 32.16
N ILE A 27 8.57 -6.07 32.15
CA ILE A 27 8.64 -6.81 30.87
C ILE A 27 7.29 -6.80 30.15
N GLY A 28 6.19 -6.97 30.86
CA GLY A 28 4.83 -6.93 30.32
C GLY A 28 4.52 -5.59 29.66
N ILE A 29 4.82 -4.48 30.32
CA ILE A 29 4.61 -3.12 29.79
C ILE A 29 5.43 -2.90 28.49
N VAL A 30 6.73 -3.26 28.51
CA VAL A 30 7.58 -3.13 27.31
C VAL A 30 7.04 -3.95 26.14
N LYS A 31 6.58 -5.18 26.37
CA LYS A 31 6.01 -6.05 25.33
C LYS A 31 4.68 -5.55 24.82
N ILE A 32 3.80 -5.03 25.67
CA ILE A 32 2.52 -4.45 25.28
C ILE A 32 2.74 -3.20 24.41
N ASN A 33 3.65 -2.31 24.78
CA ASN A 33 3.97 -1.13 24.01
C ASN A 33 4.57 -1.49 22.64
N ALA A 34 5.46 -2.48 22.58
CA ALA A 34 6.01 -2.96 21.31
C ALA A 34 4.91 -3.51 20.38
N LEU A 35 3.97 -4.29 20.90
CA LEU A 35 2.82 -4.80 20.15
C LEU A 35 1.89 -3.68 19.67
N GLY A 36 1.67 -2.65 20.51
CA GLY A 36 0.90 -1.45 20.14
C GLY A 36 1.52 -0.75 18.94
N ASN A 37 2.80 -0.42 19.02
CA ASN A 37 3.53 0.25 17.93
C ASN A 37 3.50 -0.54 16.63
N THR A 38 3.67 -1.86 16.68
CA THR A 38 3.61 -2.72 15.49
C THR A 38 2.19 -2.75 14.89
N ASN A 39 1.16 -2.78 15.73
CA ASN A 39 -0.22 -2.72 15.26
C ASN A 39 -0.55 -1.38 14.60
N ASP A 40 -0.07 -0.27 15.15
CA ASP A 40 -0.25 1.07 14.58
C ASP A 40 0.49 1.21 13.25
N GLU A 41 1.68 0.63 13.11
CA GLU A 41 2.40 0.58 11.84
C GLU A 41 1.63 -0.19 10.77
N ILE A 42 1.10 -1.38 11.11
CA ILE A 42 0.35 -2.22 10.18
C ILE A 42 -0.96 -1.54 9.79
N SER A 43 -1.76 -1.09 10.76
CA SER A 43 -3.10 -0.53 10.53
C SER A 43 -3.05 0.85 9.89
N GLY A 44 -2.06 1.67 10.22
CA GLY A 44 -1.89 3.01 9.69
C GLY A 44 -1.07 3.03 8.39
N SER A 45 0.24 2.86 8.52
CA SER A 45 1.16 3.11 7.41
C SER A 45 1.13 2.03 6.33
N LEU A 46 1.25 0.75 6.70
CA LEU A 46 1.35 -0.34 5.71
C LEU A 46 0.04 -0.59 4.99
N TYR A 47 -1.08 -0.59 5.73
CA TYR A 47 -2.41 -0.71 5.13
C TYR A 47 -2.71 0.45 4.18
N SER A 48 -2.42 1.69 4.57
CA SER A 48 -2.59 2.86 3.71
C SER A 48 -1.81 2.74 2.41
N LYS A 49 -0.55 2.30 2.46
CA LYS A 49 0.30 2.10 1.27
C LYS A 49 -0.24 1.00 0.34
N ALA A 50 -0.68 -0.11 0.90
CA ALA A 50 -1.28 -1.20 0.13
C ALA A 50 -2.59 -0.76 -0.52
N SER A 51 -3.47 -0.08 0.22
CA SER A 51 -4.73 0.46 -0.27
C SER A 51 -4.53 1.50 -1.37
N THR A 52 -3.58 2.44 -1.21
CA THR A 52 -3.26 3.44 -2.24
C THR A 52 -2.78 2.78 -3.53
N SER A 53 -1.94 1.74 -3.43
CA SER A 53 -1.45 1.01 -4.61
C SER A 53 -2.57 0.25 -5.33
N LEU A 54 -3.51 -0.33 -4.58
CA LEU A 54 -4.71 -0.97 -5.12
C LEU A 54 -5.62 0.04 -5.82
N SER A 55 -5.87 1.19 -5.19
CA SER A 55 -6.67 2.28 -5.75
C SER A 55 -6.06 2.80 -7.06
N LEU A 56 -4.75 3.02 -7.11
CA LEU A 56 -4.08 3.46 -8.34
C LEU A 56 -4.28 2.45 -9.48
N ARG A 57 -4.21 1.16 -9.19
CA ARG A 57 -4.47 0.12 -10.20
C ARG A 57 -5.93 0.13 -10.67
N TYR A 58 -6.88 0.30 -9.74
CA TYR A 58 -8.30 0.41 -10.06
C TYR A 58 -8.57 1.60 -10.99
N TYR A 59 -8.16 2.81 -10.60
CA TYR A 59 -8.37 4.02 -11.39
C TYR A 59 -7.69 3.96 -12.76
N THR A 60 -6.48 3.40 -12.84
CA THR A 60 -5.80 3.19 -14.13
C THR A 60 -6.59 2.25 -15.05
N SER A 61 -7.15 1.18 -14.50
CA SER A 61 -7.96 0.22 -15.26
C SER A 61 -9.26 0.87 -15.75
N ASP A 62 -9.93 1.63 -14.90
CA ASP A 62 -11.17 2.32 -15.24
C ASP A 62 -10.95 3.44 -16.26
N MET A 63 -9.93 4.26 -16.06
CA MET A 63 -9.47 5.25 -17.01
C MET A 63 -9.23 4.65 -18.41
N SER A 64 -8.55 3.50 -18.48
CA SER A 64 -8.31 2.80 -19.75
C SER A 64 -9.60 2.28 -20.39
N ARG A 65 -10.57 1.86 -19.60
CA ARG A 65 -11.93 1.48 -20.07
C ARG A 65 -12.67 2.69 -20.62
N LEU A 66 -12.64 3.81 -19.93
CA LEU A 66 -13.29 5.06 -20.33
C LEU A 66 -12.68 5.62 -21.63
N ALA A 67 -11.36 5.54 -21.79
CA ALA A 67 -10.69 5.88 -23.04
C ALA A 67 -11.19 5.04 -24.23
N ARG A 68 -11.36 3.73 -24.04
CA ARG A 68 -11.97 2.86 -25.08
C ARG A 68 -13.42 3.23 -25.34
N ASN A 69 -14.20 3.50 -24.32
CA ASN A 69 -15.60 3.93 -24.44
C ASN A 69 -15.74 5.24 -25.21
N SER A 70 -14.80 6.18 -25.07
CA SER A 70 -14.80 7.44 -25.82
C SER A 70 -14.68 7.24 -27.34
N ILE A 71 -14.11 6.10 -27.79
CA ILE A 71 -13.99 5.75 -29.20
C ILE A 71 -15.21 4.95 -29.67
N LEU A 72 -15.66 3.98 -28.86
CA LEU A 72 -16.61 2.95 -29.29
C LEU A 72 -18.07 3.38 -29.18
N LEU A 73 -18.39 4.36 -28.32
CA LEU A 73 -19.76 4.81 -28.13
C LEU A 73 -20.21 5.70 -29.30
N SER A 74 -21.24 5.26 -30.02
CA SER A 74 -21.87 6.03 -31.10
C SER A 74 -22.78 7.16 -30.56
N ASP A 75 -23.40 6.95 -29.39
CA ASP A 75 -24.21 7.95 -28.71
C ASP A 75 -23.32 9.09 -28.18
N VAL A 76 -23.59 10.31 -28.67
CA VAL A 76 -22.77 11.51 -28.35
C VAL A 76 -22.77 11.81 -26.85
N THR A 77 -23.93 11.74 -26.20
CA THR A 77 -24.08 12.06 -24.77
C THR A 77 -23.29 11.08 -23.90
N ARG A 78 -23.38 9.78 -24.20
CA ARG A 78 -22.62 8.74 -23.50
C ARG A 78 -21.12 8.85 -23.73
N ARG A 79 -20.72 9.23 -24.95
CA ARG A 79 -19.31 9.45 -25.27
C ARG A 79 -18.73 10.64 -24.52
N GLU A 80 -19.44 11.77 -24.51
CA GLU A 80 -19.03 12.96 -23.75
C GLU A 80 -18.94 12.68 -22.25
N LYS A 81 -19.89 11.89 -21.72
CA LYS A 81 -19.81 11.42 -20.33
C LYS A 81 -18.56 10.57 -20.11
N ALA A 82 -18.25 9.62 -20.97
CA ALA A 82 -17.04 8.80 -20.85
C ALA A 82 -15.76 9.64 -20.87
N ILE A 83 -15.70 10.69 -21.69
CA ILE A 83 -14.58 11.63 -21.74
C ILE A 83 -14.49 12.46 -20.44
N SER A 84 -15.62 12.91 -19.92
CA SER A 84 -15.67 13.64 -18.65
C SER A 84 -15.21 12.77 -17.49
N ASP A 85 -15.73 11.54 -17.38
CA ASP A 85 -15.36 10.58 -16.36
C ASP A 85 -13.85 10.20 -16.48
N TYR A 86 -13.34 10.03 -17.71
CA TYR A 86 -11.91 9.82 -17.98
C TYR A 86 -11.04 10.90 -17.35
N ARG A 87 -11.41 12.18 -17.47
CA ARG A 87 -10.62 13.26 -16.89
C ARG A 87 -10.56 13.23 -15.37
N VAL A 88 -11.67 12.84 -14.74
CA VAL A 88 -11.70 12.64 -13.28
C VAL A 88 -10.74 11.52 -12.86
N GLU A 89 -10.87 10.36 -13.51
CA GLU A 89 -10.01 9.20 -13.21
C GLU A 89 -8.52 9.50 -13.52
N ARG A 90 -8.25 10.25 -14.58
CA ARG A 90 -6.90 10.68 -14.96
C ARG A 90 -6.25 11.56 -13.88
N HIS A 91 -7.03 12.45 -13.28
CA HIS A 91 -6.57 13.29 -12.17
C HIS A 91 -6.29 12.45 -10.91
N GLU A 92 -7.16 11.48 -10.60
CA GLU A 92 -6.95 10.56 -9.48
C GLU A 92 -5.68 9.71 -9.66
N VAL A 93 -5.42 9.23 -10.89
CA VAL A 93 -4.18 8.49 -11.20
C VAL A 93 -2.94 9.34 -10.92
N ASP A 94 -2.90 10.60 -11.36
CA ASP A 94 -1.76 11.51 -11.09
C ASP A 94 -1.59 11.77 -9.60
N SER A 95 -2.70 12.04 -8.89
CA SER A 95 -2.71 12.27 -7.45
C SER A 95 -2.13 11.07 -6.70
N LEU A 96 -2.59 9.86 -7.02
CA LEU A 96 -2.16 8.64 -6.36
C LEU A 96 -0.70 8.27 -6.65
N ILE A 97 -0.20 8.52 -7.87
CA ILE A 97 1.23 8.40 -8.18
C ILE A 97 2.05 9.33 -7.27
N GLY A 98 1.61 10.58 -7.10
CA GLY A 98 2.23 11.53 -6.20
C GLY A 98 2.22 11.08 -4.73
N VAL A 99 1.10 10.51 -4.27
CA VAL A 99 0.97 9.96 -2.90
C VAL A 99 1.91 8.78 -2.69
N ILE A 100 1.97 7.82 -3.61
CA ILE A 100 2.87 6.65 -3.53
C ILE A 100 4.32 7.14 -3.48
N GLY A 101 4.70 8.10 -4.31
CA GLY A 101 6.05 8.67 -4.29
C GLY A 101 6.48 9.24 -2.94
N LYS A 102 5.54 9.86 -2.21
CA LYS A 102 5.78 10.36 -0.84
C LYS A 102 5.80 9.25 0.22
N GLN A 103 5.09 8.16 -0.01
CA GLN A 103 4.97 7.05 0.92
C GLN A 103 6.14 6.04 0.83
N VAL A 104 6.86 6.03 -0.28
CA VAL A 104 8.00 5.13 -0.50
C VAL A 104 9.16 5.56 0.38
N ASN A 105 9.64 4.64 1.24
CA ASN A 105 10.66 4.90 2.26
C ASN A 105 11.69 3.76 2.38
N THR A 106 11.80 2.90 1.37
CA THR A 106 12.79 1.81 1.34
C THR A 106 13.52 1.80 0.00
N PRO A 107 14.80 1.38 -0.06
CA PRO A 107 15.54 1.30 -1.33
C PRO A 107 14.81 0.50 -2.42
N GLN A 108 14.29 -0.69 -2.07
CA GLN A 108 13.53 -1.53 -2.99
C GLN A 108 12.24 -0.86 -3.47
N GLY A 109 11.49 -0.23 -2.55
CA GLY A 109 10.27 0.50 -2.91
C GLY A 109 10.57 1.68 -3.83
N THR A 110 11.66 2.42 -3.59
CA THR A 110 12.12 3.52 -4.44
C THR A 110 12.44 3.05 -5.85
N GLU A 111 13.12 1.91 -5.99
CA GLU A 111 13.43 1.31 -7.29
C GLU A 111 12.15 0.93 -8.06
N ILE A 112 11.20 0.26 -7.39
CA ILE A 112 9.91 -0.10 -7.98
C ILE A 112 9.14 1.15 -8.40
N PHE A 113 9.12 2.18 -7.55
CA PHE A 113 8.42 3.45 -7.85
C PHE A 113 9.08 4.18 -9.03
N THR A 114 10.39 4.19 -9.14
CA THR A 114 11.11 4.79 -10.27
C THR A 114 10.71 4.14 -11.58
N ARG A 115 10.63 2.79 -11.63
CA ARG A 115 10.14 2.07 -12.81
C ARG A 115 8.68 2.38 -13.12
N LEU A 116 7.83 2.41 -12.10
CA LEU A 116 6.41 2.75 -12.23
C LEU A 116 6.25 4.15 -12.83
N LYS A 117 6.97 5.13 -12.31
CA LYS A 117 6.93 6.52 -12.78
C LYS A 117 7.38 6.63 -14.23
N ALA A 118 8.50 6.02 -14.59
CA ALA A 118 9.00 6.03 -15.97
C ALA A 118 7.97 5.43 -16.95
N ARG A 119 7.28 4.34 -16.57
CA ARG A 119 6.23 3.74 -17.41
C ARG A 119 4.96 4.58 -17.47
N SER A 120 4.60 5.29 -16.39
CA SER A 120 3.48 6.22 -16.41
C SER A 120 3.73 7.39 -17.37
N GLU A 121 4.94 7.90 -17.44
CA GLU A 121 5.34 8.98 -18.35
C GLU A 121 5.28 8.58 -19.84
N LEU A 122 5.29 7.29 -20.14
CA LEU A 122 5.07 6.77 -21.49
C LEU A 122 3.59 6.51 -21.79
N PHE A 123 2.87 5.93 -20.82
CA PHE A 123 1.48 5.52 -21.01
C PHE A 123 0.49 6.69 -20.93
N LEU A 124 0.62 7.56 -19.91
CA LEU A 124 -0.39 8.59 -19.66
C LEU A 124 -0.53 9.59 -20.81
N PRO A 125 0.54 10.14 -21.40
CA PRO A 125 0.40 11.02 -22.57
C PRO A 125 -0.16 10.28 -23.79
N PHE A 126 0.15 9.00 -23.96
CA PHE A 126 -0.39 8.19 -25.06
C PHE A 126 -1.90 8.04 -24.95
N ILE A 127 -2.43 7.70 -23.79
CA ILE A 127 -3.87 7.51 -23.61
C ILE A 127 -4.62 8.85 -23.63
N ASP A 128 -4.00 9.95 -23.16
CA ASP A 128 -4.54 11.32 -23.29
C ASP A 128 -4.70 11.71 -24.76
N GLU A 129 -3.73 11.38 -25.62
CA GLU A 129 -3.81 11.64 -27.07
C GLU A 129 -4.95 10.85 -27.73
N VAL A 130 -5.16 9.60 -27.36
CA VAL A 130 -6.28 8.77 -27.83
C VAL A 130 -7.62 9.43 -27.52
N VAL A 131 -7.81 9.89 -26.28
CA VAL A 131 -9.05 10.55 -25.84
C VAL A 131 -9.24 11.90 -26.52
N ALA A 132 -8.17 12.65 -26.73
CA ALA A 132 -8.22 13.93 -27.46
C ALA A 132 -8.68 13.74 -28.92
N LEU A 133 -8.22 12.70 -29.61
CA LEU A 133 -8.70 12.37 -30.97
C LEU A 133 -10.18 11.96 -30.96
N ALA A 134 -10.59 11.16 -29.97
CA ALA A 134 -11.99 10.75 -29.82
C ALA A 134 -12.90 11.98 -29.57
N GLN A 135 -12.46 12.93 -28.77
CA GLN A 135 -13.17 14.18 -28.51
C GLN A 135 -13.33 15.05 -29.76
N GLN A 136 -12.36 15.00 -30.68
CA GLN A 136 -12.43 15.70 -31.98
C GLN A 136 -13.30 14.95 -33.00
N GLY A 137 -13.93 13.85 -32.65
CA GLY A 137 -14.71 12.99 -33.55
C GLY A 137 -13.87 12.13 -34.50
N LYS A 138 -12.54 12.07 -34.29
CA LYS A 138 -11.58 11.31 -35.10
C LYS A 138 -11.45 9.87 -34.60
N SER A 139 -12.57 9.15 -34.48
CA SER A 139 -12.61 7.80 -33.89
C SER A 139 -11.71 6.80 -34.60
N ASP A 140 -11.57 6.87 -35.93
CA ASP A 140 -10.70 5.97 -36.68
C ASP A 140 -9.21 6.22 -36.41
N GLU A 141 -8.82 7.49 -36.25
CA GLU A 141 -7.45 7.86 -35.88
C GLU A 141 -7.15 7.43 -34.45
N ALA A 142 -8.08 7.68 -33.52
CA ALA A 142 -7.98 7.25 -32.14
C ALA A 142 -7.85 5.72 -32.02
N THR A 143 -8.61 4.98 -32.82
CA THR A 143 -8.55 3.50 -32.85
C THR A 143 -7.20 3.01 -33.38
N ARG A 144 -6.70 3.58 -34.49
CA ARG A 144 -5.37 3.24 -35.02
C ARG A 144 -4.25 3.55 -34.04
N LEU A 145 -4.36 4.68 -33.34
CA LEU A 145 -3.39 5.04 -32.31
C LEU A 145 -3.44 4.07 -31.13
N LEU A 146 -4.65 3.80 -30.60
CA LEU A 146 -4.84 2.92 -29.45
C LEU A 146 -4.27 1.51 -29.67
N PHE A 147 -4.52 0.92 -30.85
CA PHE A 147 -4.07 -0.44 -31.20
C PHE A 147 -2.75 -0.46 -31.97
N GLY A 148 -2.07 0.68 -32.05
CA GLY A 148 -0.74 0.81 -32.64
C GLY A 148 0.39 0.30 -31.73
N PRO A 149 1.65 0.51 -32.16
CA PRO A 149 2.83 0.02 -31.41
C PRO A 149 2.91 0.49 -29.96
N ARG A 150 2.36 1.67 -29.65
CA ARG A 150 2.34 2.25 -28.30
C ARG A 150 1.36 1.55 -27.33
N TYR A 151 0.48 0.67 -27.83
CA TYR A 151 -0.45 -0.11 -26.99
C TYR A 151 0.26 -0.89 -25.88
N GLN A 152 1.48 -1.37 -26.15
CA GLN A 152 2.29 -2.10 -25.19
C GLN A 152 2.57 -1.30 -23.90
N THR A 153 2.62 0.03 -23.98
CA THR A 153 2.87 0.89 -22.81
C THR A 153 1.81 0.72 -21.72
N GLN A 154 0.55 0.39 -22.08
CA GLN A 154 -0.50 0.07 -21.12
C GLN A 154 -0.15 -1.20 -20.32
N GLY A 155 0.26 -2.26 -21.01
CA GLY A 155 0.65 -3.51 -20.37
C GLY A 155 1.84 -3.34 -19.43
N ASP A 156 2.85 -2.58 -19.86
CA ASP A 156 4.04 -2.29 -19.09
C ASP A 156 3.73 -1.47 -17.83
N PHE A 157 2.86 -0.46 -17.94
CA PHE A 157 2.42 0.32 -16.80
C PHE A 157 1.60 -0.53 -15.82
N MET A 158 0.63 -1.31 -16.31
CA MET A 158 -0.17 -2.21 -15.47
C MET A 158 0.69 -3.26 -14.75
N ALA A 159 1.75 -3.75 -15.39
CA ALA A 159 2.71 -4.66 -14.76
C ALA A 159 3.47 -3.99 -13.60
N SER A 160 3.90 -2.72 -13.77
CA SER A 160 4.55 -1.98 -12.70
C SER A 160 3.62 -1.62 -11.54
N LEU A 161 2.34 -1.37 -11.81
CA LEU A 161 1.33 -1.18 -10.77
C LEU A 161 1.12 -2.46 -9.95
N LYS A 162 1.06 -3.61 -10.61
CA LYS A 162 0.97 -4.92 -9.94
C LYS A 162 2.21 -5.19 -9.09
N GLU A 163 3.40 -4.86 -9.59
CA GLU A 163 4.65 -5.01 -8.85
C GLU A 163 4.63 -4.16 -7.56
N MET A 164 4.24 -2.89 -7.64
CA MET A 164 4.11 -2.00 -6.48
C MET A 164 3.06 -2.54 -5.48
N GLN A 165 1.89 -2.96 -5.96
CA GLN A 165 0.85 -3.55 -5.12
C GLN A 165 1.37 -4.77 -4.37
N THR A 166 1.96 -5.73 -5.08
CA THR A 166 2.52 -6.97 -4.48
C THR A 166 3.60 -6.66 -3.46
N PHE A 167 4.46 -5.69 -3.73
CA PHE A 167 5.47 -5.25 -2.78
C PHE A 167 4.86 -4.73 -1.47
N GLN A 168 3.86 -3.86 -1.55
CA GLN A 168 3.20 -3.30 -0.35
C GLN A 168 2.40 -4.36 0.42
N GLU A 169 1.68 -5.25 -0.28
CA GLU A 169 0.96 -6.36 0.33
C GLU A 169 1.90 -7.34 1.03
N THR A 170 3.03 -7.65 0.42
CA THR A 170 4.05 -8.54 1.03
C THR A 170 4.60 -7.92 2.31
N ARG A 171 4.92 -6.63 2.30
CA ARG A 171 5.39 -5.92 3.51
C ARG A 171 4.36 -5.94 4.63
N MET A 172 3.11 -5.66 4.31
CA MET A 172 2.00 -5.69 5.27
C MET A 172 1.82 -7.10 5.86
N ASN A 173 1.80 -8.12 5.01
CA ASN A 173 1.62 -9.51 5.44
C ASN A 173 2.79 -9.99 6.30
N THR A 174 4.03 -9.60 5.96
CA THR A 174 5.22 -9.94 6.75
C THR A 174 5.17 -9.29 8.13
N ALA A 175 4.82 -8.01 8.21
CA ALA A 175 4.67 -7.31 9.48
C ALA A 175 3.55 -7.94 10.34
N ALA A 176 2.40 -8.28 9.73
CA ALA A 176 1.31 -8.95 10.43
C ALA A 176 1.70 -10.35 10.96
N ALA A 177 2.47 -11.12 10.20
CA ALA A 177 2.97 -12.42 10.62
C ALA A 177 3.97 -12.29 11.79
N SER A 178 4.87 -11.32 11.75
CA SER A 178 5.81 -11.02 12.83
C SER A 178 5.08 -10.61 14.11
N ALA A 179 4.09 -9.74 14.03
CA ALA A 179 3.27 -9.33 15.17
C ALA A 179 2.53 -10.51 15.84
N ARG A 180 1.98 -11.41 15.02
CA ARG A 180 1.34 -12.64 15.55
C ARG A 180 2.32 -13.54 16.28
N LYS A 181 3.53 -13.71 15.74
CA LYS A 181 4.59 -14.52 16.36
C LYS A 181 5.05 -13.92 17.69
N GLU A 182 5.27 -12.62 17.74
CA GLU A 182 5.65 -11.91 18.96
C GLU A 182 4.56 -11.98 20.04
N ARG A 183 3.28 -11.83 19.64
CA ARG A 183 2.14 -12.00 20.54
C ARG A 183 2.11 -13.42 21.15
N SER A 184 2.28 -14.45 20.31
CA SER A 184 2.28 -15.85 20.79
C SER A 184 3.42 -16.11 21.76
N ALA A 185 4.62 -15.59 21.47
CA ALA A 185 5.77 -15.71 22.35
C ALA A 185 5.55 -15.00 23.70
N ALA A 186 4.94 -13.79 23.67
CA ALA A 186 4.62 -13.05 24.89
C ALA A 186 3.61 -13.79 25.77
N LEU A 187 2.58 -14.41 25.17
CA LEU A 187 1.60 -15.21 25.91
C LEU A 187 2.23 -16.47 26.54
N MET A 188 3.14 -17.16 25.84
CA MET A 188 3.85 -18.34 26.40
C MET A 188 4.79 -17.97 27.56
N MET A 189 5.31 -16.75 27.62
CA MET A 189 6.15 -16.28 28.74
C MET A 189 5.35 -15.92 30.00
N LEU A 190 4.03 -15.70 29.85
CA LEU A 190 3.15 -15.33 30.97
C LEU A 190 2.40 -16.54 31.58
N MET A 191 2.50 -17.71 30.96
CA MET A 191 1.98 -18.99 31.45
C MET A 191 3.04 -19.77 32.21
#